data_15f237964eba0db6266ab4794a088f39
#
_entry.id   15f237964eba0db6266ab4794a088f39
#
_cell.length_a   1.000
_cell.length_b   1.000
_cell.length_c   1.000
_cell.angle_alpha   90.00
_cell.angle_beta   90.00
_cell.angle_gamma   90.00
#
_symmetry.space_group_name_H-M   'P 1'
#
loop_
_entity.id
_entity.type
_entity.pdbx_description
1 polymer ?
#
loop_
_entity_poly.entity_id
_entity_poly.type
_entity_poly.pdbx_seq_one_letter_code
_entity_poly.pdbx_strand_id
1 'polypeptide(L)'
;MPLLENKLFSKSSAYSLVGRLQVMPRFAFLLFLFSLLLFMAASLGSVLSRMSNLRVVYVTAPSKDVALKIARAAVENKVAACVNIIPGVTSIYEWEGKLHEDSEVVMIFKTQEQRVEELHKVVMANHTYDVPAFVSIAADAVSSPYAQWVVDQTK
;
A
#
# COMPACT_ATOMS: atom_id res chain seq x y z
N MET A 1 86.68 2.24 -19.18
CA MET A 1 86.86 3.05 -17.96
C MET A 1 86.16 4.38 -18.16
N PRO A 2 85.37 4.91 -17.28
CA PRO A 2 85.09 4.56 -15.87
C PRO A 2 83.61 4.54 -15.47
N LEU A 3 83.43 3.90 -14.39
CA LEU A 3 82.82 4.24 -13.12
C LEU A 3 81.28 4.12 -12.99
N LEU A 4 80.94 3.09 -12.19
CA LEU A 4 79.73 2.82 -11.49
C LEU A 4 79.27 4.00 -10.62
N GLU A 5 78.00 4.36 -10.70
CA GLU A 5 77.31 5.01 -9.59
C GLU A 5 76.02 4.29 -9.26
N ASN A 6 76.08 3.66 -8.11
CA ASN A 6 74.94 3.12 -7.39
C ASN A 6 73.94 4.22 -6.98
N LYS A 7 72.68 4.21 -7.47
CA LYS A 7 71.61 4.91 -6.85
C LYS A 7 70.77 3.91 -6.05
N LEU A 8 71.01 3.94 -4.74
CA LEU A 8 70.17 3.37 -3.70
C LEU A 8 68.75 3.93 -3.84
N PHE A 9 67.82 3.12 -4.32
CA PHE A 9 66.42 3.42 -4.27
C PHE A 9 65.93 3.24 -2.80
N SER A 10 65.69 4.38 -2.17
CA SER A 10 65.08 4.47 -0.83
C SER A 10 63.70 3.80 -0.81
N LYS A 11 63.59 2.64 -0.17
CA LYS A 11 62.38 1.94 0.19
C LYS A 11 61.66 2.63 1.38
N SER A 12 61.27 3.87 1.24
CA SER A 12 60.65 4.60 2.35
C SER A 12 59.39 5.37 1.98
N SER A 13 58.55 4.87 1.09
CA SER A 13 57.27 5.56 0.84
C SER A 13 56.07 4.63 0.54
N ALA A 14 56.17 3.35 0.90
CA ALA A 14 55.08 2.40 0.63
C ALA A 14 54.31 1.92 1.85
N TYR A 15 54.58 2.44 3.05
CA TYR A 15 53.92 1.97 4.28
C TYR A 15 53.02 3.03 4.96
N SER A 16 52.61 4.08 4.27
CA SER A 16 51.81 5.18 4.86
C SER A 16 50.31 5.12 4.54
N LEU A 17 49.81 4.13 3.83
CA LEU A 17 48.39 4.07 3.42
C LEU A 17 47.58 2.89 4.00
N VAL A 18 48.19 2.07 4.87
CA VAL A 18 47.50 0.99 5.57
C VAL A 18 47.45 1.31 7.07
N GLY A 19 46.78 2.37 7.40
CA GLY A 19 46.73 2.72 8.79
C GLY A 19 45.69 3.75 9.17
N ARG A 20 44.49 3.36 9.23
CA ARG A 20 43.45 3.77 10.21
C ARG A 20 42.12 3.15 9.87
N LEU A 21 42.00 1.83 9.91
CA LEU A 21 40.72 1.28 10.35
C LEU A 21 40.60 1.74 11.81
N GLN A 22 39.92 2.85 12.01
CA GLN A 22 39.58 3.33 13.32
C GLN A 22 38.62 2.29 13.89
N VAL A 23 39.14 1.45 14.79
CA VAL A 23 38.34 0.48 15.54
C VAL A 23 37.29 1.30 16.30
N MET A 24 36.06 1.27 15.81
CA MET A 24 34.94 1.95 16.50
C MET A 24 34.93 1.45 17.93
N PRO A 25 34.92 2.34 18.92
CA PRO A 25 34.83 1.92 20.32
C PRO A 25 33.58 1.03 20.48
N ARG A 26 33.70 -0.07 21.20
CA ARG A 26 32.65 -1.07 21.40
C ARG A 26 31.29 -0.44 21.70
N PHE A 27 31.29 0.67 22.41
CA PHE A 27 30.09 1.46 22.74
C PHE A 27 29.44 2.10 21.49
N ALA A 28 30.23 2.66 20.58
CA ALA A 28 29.71 3.25 19.32
C ALA A 28 29.15 2.17 18.38
N PHE A 29 29.76 0.99 18.35
CA PHE A 29 29.26 -0.14 17.60
C PHE A 29 27.92 -0.66 18.14
N LEU A 30 27.77 -0.74 19.47
CA LEU A 30 26.50 -1.12 20.12
C LEU A 30 25.40 -0.10 19.85
N LEU A 31 25.71 1.21 19.89
CA LEU A 31 24.75 2.27 19.55
C LEU A 31 24.33 2.19 18.07
N PHE A 32 25.26 1.90 17.18
CA PHE A 32 24.95 1.71 15.75
C PHE A 32 24.03 0.52 15.53
N LEU A 33 24.31 -0.63 16.15
CA LEU A 33 23.45 -1.82 16.09
C LEU A 33 22.05 -1.54 16.67
N PHE A 34 21.98 -0.84 17.78
CA PHE A 34 20.72 -0.47 18.42
C PHE A 34 19.90 0.48 17.53
N SER A 35 20.54 1.46 16.92
CA SER A 35 19.91 2.37 15.97
C SER A 35 19.39 1.64 14.72
N LEU A 36 20.18 0.69 14.18
CA LEU A 36 19.78 -0.14 13.06
C LEU A 36 18.57 -1.03 13.40
N LEU A 37 18.57 -1.61 14.60
CA LEU A 37 17.46 -2.43 15.10
C LEU A 37 16.17 -1.61 15.24
N LEU A 38 16.26 -0.39 15.81
CA LEU A 38 15.14 0.54 15.92
C LEU A 38 14.60 0.96 14.55
N PHE A 39 15.49 1.22 13.60
CA PHE A 39 15.10 1.58 12.23
C PHE A 39 14.38 0.42 11.54
N MET A 40 14.87 -0.82 11.68
CA MET A 40 14.22 -2.01 11.13
C MET A 40 12.86 -2.28 11.79
N ALA A 41 12.77 -2.12 13.13
CA ALA A 41 11.51 -2.28 13.85
C ALA A 41 10.47 -1.23 13.44
N ALA A 42 10.87 0.03 13.25
CA ALA A 42 10.00 1.09 12.77
C ALA A 42 9.52 0.83 11.33
N SER A 43 10.41 0.35 10.45
CA SER A 43 10.06 -0.03 9.07
C SER A 43 9.07 -1.18 9.05
N LEU A 44 9.29 -2.22 9.85
CA LEU A 44 8.38 -3.38 9.95
C LEU A 44 7.01 -2.96 10.52
N GLY A 45 7.00 -2.12 11.56
CA GLY A 45 5.76 -1.57 12.13
C GLY A 45 4.95 -0.75 11.13
N SER A 46 5.61 0.03 10.28
CA SER A 46 4.95 0.83 9.23
C SER A 46 4.34 -0.04 8.12
N VAL A 47 4.99 -1.15 7.75
CA VAL A 47 4.48 -2.11 6.77
C VAL A 47 3.27 -2.86 7.32
N LEU A 48 3.34 -3.36 8.55
CA LEU A 48 2.22 -4.04 9.23
C LEU A 48 1.01 -3.11 9.41
N SER A 49 1.24 -1.84 9.80
CA SER A 49 0.18 -0.84 9.91
C SER A 49 -0.51 -0.56 8.56
N ARG A 50 0.26 -0.51 7.47
CA ARG A 50 -0.31 -0.32 6.12
C ARG A 50 -1.16 -1.50 5.65
N MET A 51 -0.78 -2.73 6.02
CA MET A 51 -1.54 -3.94 5.67
C MET A 51 -2.88 -4.04 6.41
N SER A 52 -2.96 -3.54 7.66
CA SER A 52 -4.18 -3.53 8.47
C SER A 52 -5.20 -2.46 8.04
N ASN A 53 -4.81 -1.50 7.21
CA ASN A 53 -5.65 -0.36 6.80
C ASN A 53 -6.31 -0.54 5.42
N LEU A 54 -6.34 -1.75 4.88
CA LEU A 54 -7.08 -2.03 3.66
C LEU A 54 -8.53 -2.38 3.96
N ARG A 55 -9.40 -1.95 3.05
CA ARG A 55 -10.84 -2.18 3.10
C ARG A 55 -11.32 -2.85 1.82
N VAL A 56 -12.21 -3.81 2.01
CA VAL A 56 -13.09 -4.34 0.97
C VAL A 56 -14.42 -3.64 1.14
N VAL A 57 -14.87 -2.90 0.13
CA VAL A 57 -16.15 -2.20 0.20
C VAL A 57 -17.13 -2.90 -0.73
N TYR A 58 -18.26 -3.31 -0.15
CA TYR A 58 -19.38 -3.93 -0.85
C TYR A 58 -20.43 -2.87 -1.16
N VAL A 59 -20.88 -2.84 -2.43
CA VAL A 59 -21.96 -1.97 -2.91
C VAL A 59 -22.81 -2.79 -3.85
N THR A 60 -24.13 -2.59 -3.87
CA THR A 60 -25.02 -3.12 -4.90
C THR A 60 -25.47 -1.99 -5.84
N ALA A 61 -25.76 -2.30 -7.07
CA ALA A 61 -26.27 -1.36 -8.08
C ALA A 61 -27.37 -2.01 -8.92
N PRO A 62 -28.37 -1.23 -9.42
CA PRO A 62 -29.51 -1.78 -10.14
C PRO A 62 -29.17 -2.33 -11.53
N SER A 63 -28.01 -1.95 -12.07
CA SER A 63 -27.61 -2.38 -13.40
C SER A 63 -26.09 -2.37 -13.59
N LYS A 64 -25.63 -3.12 -14.59
CA LYS A 64 -24.22 -3.12 -14.99
C LYS A 64 -23.73 -1.74 -15.43
N ASP A 65 -24.57 -0.94 -16.06
CA ASP A 65 -24.18 0.39 -16.55
C ASP A 65 -23.94 1.36 -15.40
N VAL A 66 -24.80 1.34 -14.38
CA VAL A 66 -24.61 2.11 -13.15
C VAL A 66 -23.33 1.66 -12.44
N ALA A 67 -23.14 0.34 -12.30
CA ALA A 67 -21.94 -0.22 -11.67
C ALA A 67 -20.66 0.20 -12.42
N LEU A 68 -20.64 0.15 -13.75
CA LEU A 68 -19.51 0.56 -14.57
C LEU A 68 -19.20 2.06 -14.43
N LYS A 69 -20.24 2.91 -14.38
CA LYS A 69 -20.08 4.35 -14.16
C LYS A 69 -19.40 4.64 -12.81
N ILE A 70 -19.92 4.05 -11.74
CA ILE A 70 -19.37 4.19 -10.39
C ILE A 70 -17.93 3.67 -10.32
N ALA A 71 -17.67 2.47 -10.88
CA ALA A 71 -16.37 1.83 -10.84
C ALA A 71 -15.29 2.67 -11.53
N ARG A 72 -15.59 3.22 -12.73
CA ARG A 72 -14.67 4.10 -13.46
C ARG A 72 -14.38 5.37 -12.65
N ALA A 73 -15.42 6.03 -12.15
CA ALA A 73 -15.27 7.22 -11.34
C ALA A 73 -14.41 6.96 -10.08
N ALA A 74 -14.60 5.83 -9.40
CA ALA A 74 -13.84 5.50 -8.21
C ALA A 74 -12.35 5.25 -8.49
N VAL A 75 -12.01 4.58 -9.59
CA VAL A 75 -10.62 4.29 -9.98
C VAL A 75 -9.93 5.56 -10.53
N GLU A 76 -10.60 6.32 -11.36
CA GLU A 76 -10.08 7.57 -11.93
C GLU A 76 -9.78 8.61 -10.86
N ASN A 77 -10.63 8.72 -9.85
CA ASN A 77 -10.44 9.62 -8.70
C ASN A 77 -9.47 9.06 -7.63
N LYS A 78 -8.84 7.90 -7.86
CA LYS A 78 -7.89 7.29 -6.93
C LYS A 78 -8.48 6.95 -5.53
N VAL A 79 -9.79 6.80 -5.44
CA VAL A 79 -10.47 6.40 -4.20
C VAL A 79 -10.67 4.88 -4.08
N ALA A 80 -10.45 4.16 -5.17
CA ALA A 80 -10.36 2.70 -5.19
C ALA A 80 -9.24 2.23 -6.12
N ALA A 81 -8.50 1.22 -5.71
CA ALA A 81 -7.46 0.61 -6.54
C ALA A 81 -8.04 -0.26 -7.64
N CYS A 82 -9.09 -1.00 -7.34
CA CYS A 82 -9.83 -1.80 -8.30
C CYS A 82 -11.25 -2.08 -7.82
N VAL A 83 -12.09 -2.47 -8.77
CA VAL A 83 -13.48 -2.87 -8.53
C VAL A 83 -13.75 -4.17 -9.28
N ASN A 84 -14.30 -5.17 -8.58
CA ASN A 84 -14.90 -6.34 -9.24
C ASN A 84 -16.40 -6.10 -9.36
N ILE A 85 -16.95 -6.39 -10.52
CA ILE A 85 -18.39 -6.27 -10.83
C ILE A 85 -18.94 -7.67 -11.09
N ILE A 86 -19.87 -8.10 -10.27
CA ILE A 86 -20.49 -9.43 -10.30
C ILE A 86 -21.97 -9.26 -10.64
N PRO A 87 -22.42 -9.61 -11.83
CA PRO A 87 -23.81 -9.50 -12.23
C PRO A 87 -24.65 -10.65 -11.67
N GLY A 88 -25.97 -10.43 -11.60
CA GLY A 88 -26.95 -11.49 -11.40
C GLY A 88 -27.14 -11.92 -9.94
N VAL A 89 -27.05 -11.02 -9.00
CA VAL A 89 -27.51 -11.25 -7.63
C VAL A 89 -28.99 -10.88 -7.52
N THR A 90 -29.72 -11.62 -6.66
CA THR A 90 -31.08 -11.26 -6.27
C THR A 90 -31.03 -10.73 -4.85
N SER A 91 -31.51 -9.51 -4.65
CA SER A 91 -31.62 -8.86 -3.36
C SER A 91 -33.08 -8.91 -2.88
N ILE A 92 -33.29 -9.43 -1.67
CA ILE A 92 -34.60 -9.50 -1.03
C ILE A 92 -34.53 -8.61 0.20
N TYR A 93 -35.42 -7.63 0.30
CA TYR A 93 -35.42 -6.65 1.39
C TYR A 93 -36.81 -6.03 1.59
N GLU A 94 -37.03 -5.45 2.75
CA GLU A 94 -38.23 -4.66 3.03
C GLU A 94 -37.88 -3.17 2.90
N TRP A 95 -38.68 -2.46 2.14
CA TRP A 95 -38.61 -1.02 2.01
C TRP A 95 -40.01 -0.42 2.08
N GLU A 96 -40.20 0.58 2.94
CA GLU A 96 -41.51 1.24 3.15
C GLU A 96 -42.67 0.25 3.45
N GLY A 97 -42.37 -0.80 4.23
CA GLY A 97 -43.36 -1.81 4.64
C GLY A 97 -43.75 -2.79 3.53
N LYS A 98 -42.98 -2.85 2.43
CA LYS A 98 -43.21 -3.81 1.33
C LYS A 98 -41.97 -4.66 1.10
N LEU A 99 -42.19 -5.93 0.82
CA LEU A 99 -41.15 -6.85 0.40
C LEU A 99 -40.82 -6.59 -1.08
N HIS A 100 -39.51 -6.43 -1.35
CA HIS A 100 -38.96 -6.27 -2.68
C HIS A 100 -38.04 -7.45 -3.03
N GLU A 101 -37.99 -7.79 -4.29
CA GLU A 101 -37.09 -8.78 -4.87
C GLU A 101 -36.55 -8.20 -6.18
N ASP A 102 -35.29 -7.76 -6.17
CA ASP A 102 -34.68 -7.06 -7.27
C ASP A 102 -33.44 -7.77 -7.79
N SER A 103 -33.25 -7.73 -9.11
CA SER A 103 -32.00 -8.16 -9.73
C SER A 103 -30.97 -7.04 -9.64
N GLU A 104 -29.83 -7.31 -9.02
CA GLU A 104 -28.79 -6.34 -8.81
C GLU A 104 -27.41 -6.83 -9.29
N VAL A 105 -26.46 -5.93 -9.26
CA VAL A 105 -25.05 -6.15 -9.56
C VAL A 105 -24.24 -5.82 -8.30
N VAL A 106 -23.40 -6.74 -7.84
CA VAL A 106 -22.49 -6.51 -6.73
C VAL A 106 -21.20 -5.88 -7.24
N MET A 107 -20.75 -4.88 -6.51
CA MET A 107 -19.45 -4.22 -6.70
C MET A 107 -18.59 -4.47 -5.46
N ILE A 108 -17.36 -4.95 -5.67
CA ILE A 108 -16.38 -5.20 -4.61
C ILE A 108 -15.16 -4.31 -4.86
N PHE A 109 -15.08 -3.23 -4.11
CA PHE A 109 -13.96 -2.29 -4.18
C PHE A 109 -12.82 -2.73 -3.26
N LYS A 110 -11.58 -2.45 -3.65
CA LYS A 110 -10.40 -2.54 -2.76
C LYS A 110 -9.79 -1.17 -2.63
N THR A 111 -9.67 -0.70 -1.39
CA THR A 111 -9.18 0.64 -1.07
C THR A 111 -8.47 0.69 0.28
N GLN A 112 -7.93 1.86 0.63
CA GLN A 112 -7.42 2.15 1.96
C GLN A 112 -8.55 2.68 2.86
N GLU A 113 -8.45 2.42 4.16
CA GLU A 113 -9.40 2.94 5.17
C GLU A 113 -9.62 4.45 5.05
N GLN A 114 -8.53 5.20 4.91
CA GLN A 114 -8.55 6.65 4.78
C GLN A 114 -9.27 7.18 3.52
N ARG A 115 -9.53 6.32 2.53
CA ARG A 115 -10.24 6.65 1.29
C ARG A 115 -11.71 6.23 1.29
N VAL A 116 -12.16 5.51 2.32
CA VAL A 116 -13.54 4.99 2.38
C VAL A 116 -14.58 6.10 2.31
N GLU A 117 -14.37 7.20 3.03
CA GLU A 117 -15.30 8.34 3.03
C GLU A 117 -15.38 9.03 1.66
N GLU A 118 -14.24 9.21 0.99
CA GLU A 118 -14.20 9.77 -0.36
C GLU A 118 -14.83 8.82 -1.38
N LEU A 119 -14.57 7.50 -1.25
CA LEU A 119 -15.22 6.48 -2.06
C LEU A 119 -16.75 6.51 -1.88
N HIS A 120 -17.23 6.64 -0.65
CA HIS A 120 -18.66 6.77 -0.37
C HIS A 120 -19.27 7.97 -1.10
N LYS A 121 -18.62 9.14 -1.07
CA LYS A 121 -19.08 10.32 -1.82
C LYS A 121 -19.15 10.08 -3.32
N VAL A 122 -18.16 9.39 -3.90
CA VAL A 122 -18.15 9.03 -5.33
C VAL A 122 -19.29 8.08 -5.65
N VAL A 123 -19.55 7.07 -4.81
CA VAL A 123 -20.67 6.14 -4.96
C VAL A 123 -21.99 6.91 -4.94
N MET A 124 -22.23 7.71 -3.91
CA MET A 124 -23.47 8.51 -3.77
C MET A 124 -23.72 9.45 -4.94
N ALA A 125 -22.69 10.10 -5.45
CA ALA A 125 -22.80 11.03 -6.57
C ALA A 125 -23.14 10.36 -7.91
N ASN A 126 -22.94 9.06 -8.03
CA ASN A 126 -23.12 8.31 -9.28
C ASN A 126 -24.18 7.20 -9.20
N HIS A 127 -24.70 6.93 -8.01
CA HIS A 127 -25.73 5.93 -7.77
C HIS A 127 -27.12 6.50 -8.08
N THR A 128 -28.06 5.60 -8.40
CA THR A 128 -29.48 5.97 -8.70
C THR A 128 -30.41 5.78 -7.52
N TYR A 129 -29.97 5.09 -6.45
CA TYR A 129 -30.73 4.96 -5.22
C TYR A 129 -30.38 6.09 -4.25
N ASP A 130 -31.35 6.52 -3.47
CA ASP A 130 -31.16 7.49 -2.39
C ASP A 130 -30.35 6.90 -1.23
N VAL A 131 -30.54 5.59 -0.97
CA VAL A 131 -29.84 4.84 0.09
C VAL A 131 -29.27 3.54 -0.48
N PRO A 132 -28.15 3.60 -1.20
CA PRO A 132 -27.51 2.38 -1.73
C PRO A 132 -26.82 1.60 -0.59
N ALA A 133 -26.75 0.28 -0.73
CA ALA A 133 -25.92 -0.54 0.15
C ALA A 133 -24.45 -0.13 -0.01
N PHE A 134 -23.81 0.26 1.10
CA PHE A 134 -22.39 0.59 1.17
C PHE A 134 -21.82 0.05 2.47
N VAL A 135 -21.04 -1.02 2.40
CA VAL A 135 -20.50 -1.72 3.58
C VAL A 135 -18.99 -1.83 3.46
N SER A 136 -18.25 -1.24 4.40
CA SER A 136 -16.80 -1.32 4.46
C SER A 136 -16.38 -2.42 5.44
N ILE A 137 -15.56 -3.35 4.97
CA ILE A 137 -15.07 -4.52 5.71
C ILE A 137 -13.55 -4.43 5.82
N ALA A 138 -13.00 -4.62 7.03
CA ALA A 138 -11.57 -4.68 7.23
C ALA A 138 -10.99 -5.95 6.56
N ALA A 139 -9.86 -5.81 5.88
CA ALA A 139 -9.14 -6.94 5.32
C ALA A 139 -8.09 -7.42 6.34
N ASP A 140 -8.37 -8.52 7.04
CA ASP A 140 -7.50 -9.05 8.11
C ASP A 140 -6.16 -9.57 7.58
N ALA A 141 -6.15 -10.13 6.36
CA ALA A 141 -4.94 -10.66 5.73
C ALA A 141 -4.92 -10.34 4.24
N VAL A 142 -3.83 -9.76 3.79
CA VAL A 142 -3.59 -9.43 2.37
C VAL A 142 -2.13 -9.73 2.06
N SER A 143 -1.84 -10.30 0.88
CA SER A 143 -0.45 -10.51 0.46
C SER A 143 0.28 -9.16 0.32
N SER A 144 1.51 -9.08 0.80
CA SER A 144 2.27 -7.82 0.85
C SER A 144 2.40 -7.13 -0.52
N PRO A 145 2.68 -7.83 -1.65
CA PRO A 145 2.78 -7.17 -2.95
C PRO A 145 1.45 -6.55 -3.40
N TYR A 146 0.32 -7.24 -3.13
CA TYR A 146 -1.01 -6.72 -3.48
C TYR A 146 -1.41 -5.54 -2.59
N ALA A 147 -1.15 -5.62 -1.28
CA ALA A 147 -1.39 -4.53 -0.35
C ALA A 147 -0.63 -3.25 -0.77
N GLN A 148 0.64 -3.39 -1.12
CA GLN A 148 1.44 -2.26 -1.59
C GLN A 148 0.86 -1.66 -2.88
N TRP A 149 0.46 -2.50 -3.84
CA TRP A 149 -0.18 -2.04 -5.07
C TRP A 149 -1.49 -1.27 -4.79
N VAL A 150 -2.36 -1.75 -3.88
CA VAL A 150 -3.58 -1.02 -3.51
C VAL A 150 -3.25 0.36 -2.94
N VAL A 151 -2.26 0.44 -2.03
CA VAL A 151 -1.80 1.71 -1.45
C VAL A 151 -1.28 2.66 -2.53
N ASP A 152 -0.50 2.16 -3.50
CA ASP A 152 0.08 2.98 -4.56
C ASP A 152 -0.99 3.51 -5.53
N GLN A 153 -2.05 2.77 -5.77
CA GLN A 153 -3.16 3.18 -6.65
C GLN A 153 -4.14 4.16 -5.99
N THR A 154 -4.13 4.29 -4.65
CA THR A 154 -5.08 5.11 -3.89
C THR A 154 -4.39 6.24 -3.11
N LYS A 155 -3.33 6.81 -3.68
CA LYS A 155 -2.58 7.98 -3.16
C LYS A 155 -3.26 9.28 -3.53
#